data_1cac1bb9a4931e35d9f1fe84711a1ce6
#
_entry.id   1cac1bb9a4931e35d9f1fe84711a1ce6
#
_cell.length_a   1.000
_cell.length_b   1.000
_cell.length_c   1.000
_cell.angle_alpha   90.00
_cell.angle_beta   90.00
_cell.angle_gamma   90.00
#
_symmetry.space_group_name_H-M   'P 1'
#
loop_
_entity.id
_entity.type
_entity.pdbx_description
1 polymer ?
#
loop_
_entity_poly.entity_id
_entity_poly.type
_entity_poly.pdbx_seq_one_letter_code
_entity_poly.pdbx_strand_id
1 'polypeptide(L)'
;MKHYSATLALLPLTLALFLPQAAHAHGSMETPPSRVYGCFLEGPENPKSAACKAAVAAGGTQALYDWNGVNQGNANGNHQAVVPDGQLCGAGKALFKGLNLARSDWPSTAIAPDASGNFQFVYKASAPHATRYFDFYITKDGYNPEKPLAWSDLEPAPFCSITSVKLENGTYRMNCPLPQGKTGKHVIYNVWQRSDSPEAFYACIDVSFSGAVANPWQALGNLRAQQDLPAGATVILRLFDAQGRDAQRHSLTLAQGANGAKQWPLALAQKVNQDSTLVNIGVLDAYGAVSPVASSQDNQVYVRQAGYRFQVDIELPVEGGGEQPGGDGKVDFDYPQGLQQYDAGTVVRGADGKRYQCKPYPNSGWCKGWDLYYAPGKGMAWQDAWTLL
;
A
#
# COMPACT_ATOMS: atom_id res chain seq x y z
N MET A 1 -69.45 -61.16 -5.24
CA MET A 1 -68.43 -60.49 -4.45
C MET A 1 -67.25 -60.20 -5.39
N LYS A 2 -67.00 -58.92 -5.74
CA LYS A 2 -65.91 -58.52 -6.62
C LYS A 2 -64.76 -58.01 -5.76
N HIS A 3 -63.63 -58.70 -5.81
CA HIS A 3 -62.38 -58.29 -5.15
C HIS A 3 -61.65 -57.32 -6.06
N TYR A 4 -61.44 -56.05 -5.53
CA TYR A 4 -60.56 -55.06 -6.14
C TYR A 4 -59.19 -55.17 -5.48
N SER A 5 -58.17 -55.63 -6.23
CA SER A 5 -56.77 -55.59 -5.82
C SER A 5 -56.21 -54.22 -6.16
N ALA A 6 -55.84 -53.46 -5.15
CA ALA A 6 -55.13 -52.21 -5.32
C ALA A 6 -53.62 -52.48 -5.44
N THR A 7 -53.07 -52.24 -6.60
CA THR A 7 -51.60 -52.25 -6.86
C THR A 7 -50.99 -50.92 -6.45
N LEU A 8 -50.17 -50.94 -5.38
CA LEU A 8 -49.36 -49.81 -4.96
C LEU A 8 -48.14 -49.66 -5.89
N ALA A 9 -48.09 -48.63 -6.71
CA ALA A 9 -46.91 -48.29 -7.52
C ALA A 9 -45.89 -47.53 -6.68
N LEU A 10 -44.78 -48.16 -6.32
CA LEU A 10 -43.62 -47.52 -5.73
C LEU A 10 -42.89 -46.70 -6.83
N LEU A 11 -42.95 -45.38 -6.80
CA LEU A 11 -42.08 -44.50 -7.56
C LEU A 11 -40.67 -44.50 -6.93
N PRO A 12 -39.59 -44.75 -7.68
CA PRO A 12 -38.23 -44.59 -7.16
C PRO A 12 -37.93 -43.11 -7.03
N LEU A 13 -37.66 -42.65 -5.82
CA LEU A 13 -37.17 -41.32 -5.51
C LEU A 13 -35.68 -41.27 -5.91
N THR A 14 -35.37 -40.79 -7.11
CA THR A 14 -34.01 -40.55 -7.55
C THR A 14 -33.47 -39.30 -6.80
N LEU A 15 -32.65 -39.57 -5.77
CA LEU A 15 -31.85 -38.56 -5.08
C LEU A 15 -30.75 -38.06 -6.04
N ALA A 16 -30.97 -36.95 -6.72
CA ALA A 16 -29.95 -36.26 -7.51
C ALA A 16 -28.86 -35.76 -6.58
N LEU A 17 -27.74 -36.46 -6.49
CA LEU A 17 -26.52 -35.97 -5.84
C LEU A 17 -26.01 -34.77 -6.68
N PHE A 18 -26.29 -33.55 -6.21
CA PHE A 18 -25.60 -32.37 -6.66
C PHE A 18 -24.17 -32.42 -6.14
N LEU A 19 -23.27 -33.01 -6.94
CA LEU A 19 -21.84 -32.80 -6.73
C LEU A 19 -21.53 -31.34 -7.03
N PRO A 20 -20.90 -30.59 -6.11
CA PRO A 20 -20.46 -29.25 -6.42
C PRO A 20 -19.48 -29.35 -7.58
N GLN A 21 -19.84 -28.78 -8.73
CA GLN A 21 -18.89 -28.61 -9.81
C GLN A 21 -17.82 -27.64 -9.31
N ALA A 22 -16.58 -28.13 -9.22
CA ALA A 22 -15.45 -27.23 -8.96
C ALA A 22 -15.38 -26.21 -10.09
N ALA A 23 -15.80 -24.98 -9.81
CA ALA A 23 -15.71 -23.89 -10.75
C ALA A 23 -14.21 -23.59 -10.94
N HIS A 24 -13.68 -23.92 -12.12
CA HIS A 24 -12.28 -23.67 -12.47
C HIS A 24 -12.11 -22.19 -12.83
N ALA A 25 -11.25 -21.50 -12.08
CA ALA A 25 -10.76 -20.18 -12.47
C ALA A 25 -9.89 -20.32 -13.72
N HIS A 26 -9.84 -19.28 -14.55
CA HIS A 26 -8.97 -19.27 -15.72
C HIS A 26 -8.57 -17.85 -16.07
N GLY A 27 -7.30 -17.66 -16.43
CA GLY A 27 -6.78 -16.39 -16.89
C GLY A 27 -5.27 -16.35 -17.01
N SER A 28 -4.75 -15.24 -17.54
CA SER A 28 -3.31 -14.97 -17.60
C SER A 28 -3.06 -13.47 -17.78
N MET A 29 -1.80 -13.06 -17.65
CA MET A 29 -1.40 -11.67 -17.86
C MET A 29 -1.53 -11.29 -19.34
N GLU A 30 -2.27 -10.18 -19.59
CA GLU A 30 -2.51 -9.58 -20.91
C GLU A 30 -1.59 -8.38 -21.15
N THR A 31 -1.35 -7.57 -20.11
CA THR A 31 -0.50 -6.39 -20.22
C THR A 31 0.46 -6.31 -19.00
N PRO A 32 1.76 -6.46 -19.20
CA PRO A 32 2.40 -7.04 -20.37
C PRO A 32 2.00 -8.51 -20.54
N PRO A 33 2.03 -9.08 -21.75
CA PRO A 33 1.61 -10.46 -21.96
C PRO A 33 2.56 -11.44 -21.28
N SER A 34 2.00 -12.46 -20.66
CA SER A 34 2.77 -13.62 -20.19
C SER A 34 3.33 -14.43 -21.37
N ARG A 35 4.34 -15.26 -21.15
CA ARG A 35 4.90 -16.16 -22.19
C ARG A 35 3.81 -16.95 -22.89
N VAL A 36 2.92 -17.57 -22.12
CA VAL A 36 1.84 -18.40 -22.71
C VAL A 36 0.86 -17.56 -23.52
N TYR A 37 0.43 -16.41 -22.98
CA TYR A 37 -0.54 -15.55 -23.65
C TYR A 37 0.06 -14.86 -24.87
N GLY A 38 1.32 -14.39 -24.78
CA GLY A 38 2.04 -13.83 -25.92
C GLY A 38 2.21 -14.82 -27.06
N CYS A 39 2.60 -16.06 -26.77
CA CYS A 39 2.69 -17.12 -27.78
C CYS A 39 1.33 -17.50 -28.36
N PHE A 40 0.25 -17.50 -27.55
CA PHE A 40 -1.12 -17.66 -28.05
C PHE A 40 -1.50 -16.56 -29.05
N LEU A 41 -1.17 -15.31 -28.77
CA LEU A 41 -1.44 -14.18 -29.69
C LEU A 41 -0.64 -14.26 -30.99
N GLU A 42 0.53 -14.91 -30.98
CA GLU A 42 1.28 -15.17 -32.21
C GLU A 42 0.63 -16.23 -33.11
N GLY A 43 -0.30 -17.03 -32.58
CA GLY A 43 -0.99 -18.14 -33.23
C GLY A 43 -0.39 -19.50 -32.87
N PRO A 44 -1.13 -20.37 -32.15
CA PRO A 44 -0.63 -21.65 -31.66
C PRO A 44 -0.04 -22.58 -32.75
N GLU A 45 -0.65 -22.59 -33.94
CA GLU A 45 -0.21 -23.49 -35.03
C GLU A 45 1.00 -22.96 -35.80
N ASN A 46 1.26 -21.66 -35.74
CA ASN A 46 2.39 -21.06 -36.46
C ASN A 46 2.95 -19.84 -35.72
N PRO A 47 3.55 -20.05 -34.54
CA PRO A 47 4.14 -18.96 -33.77
C PRO A 47 5.22 -18.22 -34.55
N LYS A 48 5.43 -16.93 -34.26
CA LYS A 48 6.34 -16.07 -35.01
C LYS A 48 7.72 -16.04 -34.41
N SER A 49 7.83 -15.83 -33.09
CA SER A 49 9.11 -15.74 -32.38
C SER A 49 9.81 -17.10 -32.28
N ALA A 50 11.14 -17.09 -32.21
CA ALA A 50 11.92 -18.30 -32.05
C ALA A 50 11.64 -19.01 -30.72
N ALA A 51 11.37 -18.22 -29.66
CA ALA A 51 11.03 -18.77 -28.34
C ALA A 51 9.68 -19.49 -28.34
N CYS A 52 8.62 -18.89 -28.93
CA CYS A 52 7.32 -19.53 -29.01
C CYS A 52 7.34 -20.79 -29.91
N LYS A 53 8.10 -20.79 -31.03
CA LYS A 53 8.34 -21.98 -31.84
C LYS A 53 9.00 -23.09 -31.05
N ALA A 54 10.02 -22.75 -30.26
CA ALA A 54 10.70 -23.72 -29.41
C ALA A 54 9.77 -24.25 -28.29
N ALA A 55 8.92 -23.40 -27.72
CA ALA A 55 7.94 -23.80 -26.71
C ALA A 55 6.93 -24.82 -27.27
N VAL A 56 6.42 -24.59 -28.49
CA VAL A 56 5.53 -25.54 -29.20
C VAL A 56 6.27 -26.80 -29.52
N ALA A 57 7.51 -26.76 -30.03
CA ALA A 57 8.32 -27.94 -30.31
C ALA A 57 8.55 -28.81 -29.05
N ALA A 58 8.69 -28.16 -27.89
CA ALA A 58 8.92 -28.86 -26.62
C ALA A 58 7.64 -29.39 -25.96
N GLY A 59 6.51 -28.64 -26.04
CA GLY A 59 5.30 -28.91 -25.28
C GLY A 59 4.03 -29.18 -26.11
N GLY A 60 4.09 -28.95 -27.43
CA GLY A 60 2.92 -29.01 -28.31
C GLY A 60 2.10 -27.69 -28.30
N THR A 61 1.15 -27.62 -29.24
CA THR A 61 0.27 -26.45 -29.42
C THR A 61 -0.79 -26.33 -28.33
N GLN A 62 -1.19 -27.43 -27.70
CA GLN A 62 -2.25 -27.45 -26.69
C GLN A 62 -1.97 -26.50 -25.52
N ALA A 63 -0.71 -26.40 -25.10
CA ALA A 63 -0.31 -25.45 -24.07
C ALA A 63 -0.72 -23.99 -24.36
N LEU A 64 -0.71 -23.61 -25.63
CA LEU A 64 -1.08 -22.24 -26.04
C LEU A 64 -2.59 -22.05 -26.13
N TYR A 65 -3.35 -23.08 -26.54
CA TYR A 65 -4.81 -23.07 -26.47
C TYR A 65 -5.32 -22.99 -25.04
N ASP A 66 -4.62 -23.67 -24.11
CA ASP A 66 -4.92 -23.65 -22.67
C ASP A 66 -4.20 -22.47 -21.95
N TRP A 67 -3.93 -21.38 -22.65
CA TRP A 67 -3.18 -20.22 -22.14
C TRP A 67 -3.67 -19.71 -20.77
N ASN A 68 -4.91 -19.96 -20.43
CA ASN A 68 -5.57 -19.53 -19.20
C ASN A 68 -5.47 -20.56 -18.04
N GLY A 69 -4.81 -21.71 -18.26
CA GLY A 69 -4.78 -22.86 -17.35
C GLY A 69 -3.43 -23.11 -16.65
N VAL A 70 -2.50 -22.15 -16.64
CA VAL A 70 -1.21 -22.27 -15.94
C VAL A 70 -1.43 -22.12 -14.44
N ASN A 71 -1.78 -23.22 -13.75
CA ASN A 71 -2.22 -23.19 -12.36
C ASN A 71 -1.74 -24.38 -11.53
N GLN A 72 -1.93 -24.29 -10.20
CA GLN A 72 -1.86 -25.40 -9.25
C GLN A 72 -3.11 -25.38 -8.38
N GLY A 73 -3.83 -26.51 -8.34
CA GLY A 73 -5.11 -26.62 -7.63
C GLY A 73 -5.01 -26.64 -6.10
N ASN A 74 -3.81 -26.84 -5.55
CA ASN A 74 -3.56 -27.07 -4.13
C ASN A 74 -2.48 -26.17 -3.54
N ALA A 75 -2.22 -25.02 -4.14
CA ALA A 75 -1.16 -24.12 -3.71
C ALA A 75 -1.42 -23.53 -2.32
N ASN A 76 -2.63 -23.05 -2.07
CA ASN A 76 -3.06 -22.47 -0.79
C ASN A 76 -2.05 -21.50 -0.15
N GLY A 77 -1.37 -20.70 -0.98
CA GLY A 77 -0.32 -19.78 -0.56
C GLY A 77 1.07 -20.38 -0.39
N ASN A 78 1.22 -21.69 -0.49
CA ASN A 78 2.54 -22.35 -0.41
C ASN A 78 3.06 -22.69 -1.82
N HIS A 79 3.35 -21.66 -2.60
CA HIS A 79 3.68 -21.78 -4.02
C HIS A 79 4.96 -22.56 -4.27
N GLN A 80 5.99 -22.39 -3.44
CA GLN A 80 7.27 -23.08 -3.59
C GLN A 80 7.18 -24.58 -3.36
N ALA A 81 6.20 -25.03 -2.57
CA ALA A 81 5.98 -26.46 -2.34
C ALA A 81 5.34 -27.16 -3.53
N VAL A 82 4.62 -26.44 -4.39
CA VAL A 82 3.85 -27.03 -5.50
C VAL A 82 4.38 -26.67 -6.88
N VAL A 83 5.26 -25.66 -6.97
CA VAL A 83 5.91 -25.27 -8.23
C VAL A 83 7.43 -25.41 -8.06
N PRO A 84 8.04 -26.47 -8.63
CA PRO A 84 9.47 -26.73 -8.49
C PRO A 84 10.33 -25.70 -9.21
N ASP A 85 11.57 -25.50 -8.73
CA ASP A 85 12.61 -24.75 -9.43
C ASP A 85 12.78 -25.25 -10.87
N GLY A 86 13.02 -24.34 -11.79
CA GLY A 86 13.12 -24.62 -13.22
C GLY A 86 11.78 -24.83 -13.92
N GLN A 87 10.66 -24.79 -13.19
CA GLN A 87 9.32 -25.05 -13.74
C GLN A 87 8.32 -23.93 -13.44
N LEU A 88 8.81 -22.76 -13.02
CA LEU A 88 7.97 -21.64 -12.56
C LEU A 88 6.98 -21.18 -13.64
N CYS A 89 7.44 -21.01 -14.89
CA CYS A 89 6.62 -20.48 -15.97
C CYS A 89 5.55 -21.43 -16.46
N GLY A 90 5.71 -22.74 -16.22
CA GLY A 90 4.74 -23.79 -16.51
C GLY A 90 3.97 -24.26 -15.27
N ALA A 91 4.14 -23.61 -14.13
CA ALA A 91 3.52 -23.99 -12.86
C ALA A 91 3.74 -25.48 -12.48
N GLY A 92 4.89 -26.07 -12.81
CA GLY A 92 5.18 -27.48 -12.56
C GLY A 92 4.39 -28.49 -13.41
N LYS A 93 3.57 -28.04 -14.37
CA LYS A 93 2.76 -28.92 -15.23
C LYS A 93 3.49 -29.34 -16.50
N ALA A 94 3.45 -30.62 -16.82
CA ALA A 94 4.07 -31.19 -18.02
C ALA A 94 3.54 -30.56 -19.33
N LEU A 95 2.25 -30.22 -19.37
CA LEU A 95 1.62 -29.53 -20.50
C LEU A 95 2.35 -28.24 -20.86
N PHE A 96 2.75 -27.45 -19.86
CA PHE A 96 3.37 -26.13 -20.04
C PHE A 96 4.89 -26.16 -19.99
N LYS A 97 5.53 -27.33 -20.09
CA LYS A 97 7.00 -27.45 -19.99
C LYS A 97 7.77 -26.57 -20.98
N GLY A 98 7.19 -26.30 -22.16
CA GLY A 98 7.79 -25.43 -23.17
C GLY A 98 7.97 -23.97 -22.71
N LEU A 99 7.16 -23.49 -21.74
CA LEU A 99 7.30 -22.15 -21.18
C LEU A 99 8.49 -22.00 -20.25
N ASN A 100 9.04 -23.12 -19.76
CA ASN A 100 10.19 -23.14 -18.84
C ASN A 100 11.55 -23.11 -19.56
N LEU A 101 11.56 -23.08 -20.89
CA LEU A 101 12.82 -23.09 -21.66
C LEU A 101 13.72 -21.93 -21.25
N ALA A 102 14.94 -22.26 -20.89
CA ALA A 102 16.01 -21.32 -20.57
C ALA A 102 16.50 -20.63 -21.85
N ARG A 103 16.07 -19.40 -22.09
CA ARG A 103 16.31 -18.65 -23.33
C ARG A 103 16.34 -17.15 -23.07
N SER A 104 17.32 -16.48 -23.70
CA SER A 104 17.46 -15.01 -23.66
C SER A 104 16.61 -14.29 -24.71
N ASP A 105 16.00 -15.02 -25.66
CA ASP A 105 15.24 -14.48 -26.78
C ASP A 105 13.71 -14.56 -26.62
N TRP A 106 13.20 -14.79 -25.40
CA TRP A 106 11.79 -14.59 -25.12
C TRP A 106 11.36 -13.16 -25.51
N PRO A 107 10.23 -13.01 -26.24
CA PRO A 107 9.68 -11.70 -26.52
C PRO A 107 9.47 -10.91 -25.23
N SER A 108 10.06 -9.74 -25.13
CA SER A 108 9.96 -8.90 -23.94
C SER A 108 9.23 -7.59 -24.25
N THR A 109 8.43 -7.13 -23.30
CA THR A 109 7.74 -5.83 -23.38
C THR A 109 8.58 -4.77 -22.69
N ALA A 110 8.86 -3.67 -23.39
CA ALA A 110 9.46 -2.50 -22.76
C ALA A 110 8.45 -1.88 -21.81
N ILE A 111 8.81 -1.73 -20.55
CA ILE A 111 7.98 -1.11 -19.53
C ILE A 111 8.67 0.09 -18.91
N ALA A 112 7.86 1.12 -18.62
CA ALA A 112 8.29 2.31 -17.92
C ALA A 112 7.19 2.76 -16.98
N PRO A 113 7.53 3.39 -15.84
CA PRO A 113 6.53 3.94 -14.95
C PRO A 113 5.82 5.13 -15.59
N ASP A 114 4.57 5.34 -15.21
CA ASP A 114 3.84 6.57 -15.47
C ASP A 114 4.39 7.73 -14.60
N ALA A 115 3.80 8.91 -14.70
CA ALA A 115 4.19 10.09 -13.92
C ALA A 115 4.04 9.88 -12.38
N SER A 116 3.28 8.88 -11.96
CA SER A 116 3.10 8.52 -10.55
C SER A 116 4.05 7.41 -10.07
N GLY A 117 4.92 6.93 -10.95
CA GLY A 117 5.86 5.84 -10.66
C GLY A 117 5.25 4.44 -10.82
N ASN A 118 4.01 4.33 -11.29
CA ASN A 118 3.29 3.08 -11.42
C ASN A 118 3.27 2.57 -12.87
N PHE A 119 3.01 1.27 -13.00
CA PHE A 119 2.67 0.63 -14.26
C PHE A 119 1.35 -0.11 -14.08
N GLN A 120 0.45 -0.01 -15.07
CA GLN A 120 -0.82 -0.73 -15.04
C GLN A 120 -0.67 -2.13 -15.60
N PHE A 121 -0.71 -3.12 -14.74
CA PHE A 121 -0.81 -4.53 -15.11
C PHE A 121 -2.26 -4.91 -15.40
N VAL A 122 -2.48 -5.68 -16.46
CA VAL A 122 -3.82 -6.17 -16.83
C VAL A 122 -3.81 -7.69 -16.88
N TYR A 123 -4.67 -8.31 -16.08
CA TYR A 123 -4.89 -9.75 -16.09
C TYR A 123 -6.22 -10.06 -16.77
N LYS A 124 -6.19 -10.87 -17.83
CA LYS A 124 -7.38 -11.32 -18.55
C LYS A 124 -7.94 -12.56 -17.85
N ALA A 125 -9.15 -12.41 -17.29
CA ALA A 125 -9.87 -13.48 -16.63
C ALA A 125 -10.93 -14.05 -17.56
N SER A 126 -10.69 -15.23 -18.14
CA SER A 126 -11.70 -15.96 -18.94
C SER A 126 -12.75 -16.62 -18.06
N ALA A 127 -12.39 -16.95 -16.80
CA ALA A 127 -13.30 -17.33 -15.75
C ALA A 127 -12.86 -16.65 -14.44
N PRO A 128 -13.48 -15.51 -14.09
CA PRO A 128 -13.11 -14.74 -12.90
C PRO A 128 -13.58 -15.42 -11.61
N HIS A 129 -12.77 -15.26 -10.54
CA HIS A 129 -13.08 -15.78 -9.20
C HIS A 129 -12.67 -14.80 -8.11
N ALA A 130 -13.09 -15.07 -6.88
CA ALA A 130 -12.72 -14.29 -5.73
C ALA A 130 -11.20 -14.34 -5.48
N THR A 131 -10.60 -13.18 -5.38
CA THR A 131 -9.15 -12.98 -5.25
C THR A 131 -8.75 -12.87 -3.78
N ARG A 132 -7.72 -13.64 -3.38
CA ARG A 132 -7.03 -13.41 -2.13
C ARG A 132 -5.93 -12.37 -2.31
N TYR A 133 -5.09 -12.55 -3.36
CA TYR A 133 -4.09 -11.57 -3.79
C TYR A 133 -3.61 -11.84 -5.21
N PHE A 134 -3.07 -10.80 -5.83
CA PHE A 134 -2.12 -10.86 -6.93
C PHE A 134 -0.77 -10.39 -6.43
N ASP A 135 0.24 -11.24 -6.48
CA ASP A 135 1.62 -10.90 -6.15
C ASP A 135 2.46 -10.83 -7.42
N PHE A 136 3.34 -9.82 -7.46
CA PHE A 136 4.28 -9.61 -8.56
C PHE A 136 5.71 -9.64 -8.03
N TYR A 137 6.42 -10.70 -8.34
CA TYR A 137 7.85 -10.84 -8.07
C TYR A 137 8.65 -10.43 -9.30
N ILE A 138 9.92 -10.07 -9.13
CA ILE A 138 10.84 -9.77 -10.23
C ILE A 138 12.16 -10.52 -10.02
N THR A 139 12.83 -10.85 -11.11
CA THR A 139 14.18 -11.43 -11.04
C THR A 139 15.18 -10.46 -10.42
N LYS A 140 16.15 -11.02 -9.68
CA LYS A 140 17.30 -10.29 -9.14
C LYS A 140 18.16 -9.70 -10.26
N ASP A 141 18.94 -8.68 -9.93
CA ASP A 141 19.94 -8.17 -10.85
C ASP A 141 21.00 -9.27 -11.11
N GLY A 142 21.43 -9.37 -12.37
CA GLY A 142 22.33 -10.45 -12.78
C GLY A 142 21.66 -11.80 -13.04
N TYR A 143 20.32 -11.87 -13.03
CA TYR A 143 19.61 -13.07 -13.48
C TYR A 143 20.08 -13.54 -14.86
N ASN A 144 20.33 -14.84 -14.98
CA ASN A 144 20.77 -15.45 -16.24
C ASN A 144 19.62 -16.16 -16.94
N PRO A 145 19.07 -15.63 -18.05
CA PRO A 145 17.94 -16.25 -18.77
C PRO A 145 18.30 -17.56 -19.47
N GLU A 146 19.58 -17.91 -19.57
CA GLU A 146 20.05 -19.17 -20.15
C GLU A 146 20.07 -20.33 -19.14
N LYS A 147 19.58 -20.07 -17.91
CA LYS A 147 19.30 -21.10 -16.90
C LYS A 147 17.80 -21.18 -16.62
N PRO A 148 17.28 -22.37 -16.29
CA PRO A 148 15.89 -22.49 -15.87
C PRO A 148 15.59 -21.58 -14.67
N LEU A 149 14.50 -20.82 -14.72
CA LEU A 149 14.12 -19.89 -13.67
C LEU A 149 13.80 -20.63 -12.36
N ALA A 150 14.48 -20.27 -11.29
CA ALA A 150 14.29 -20.80 -9.95
C ALA A 150 13.70 -19.73 -9.01
N TRP A 151 13.09 -20.12 -7.90
CA TRP A 151 12.61 -19.22 -6.86
C TRP A 151 13.74 -18.35 -6.29
N SER A 152 14.96 -18.90 -6.23
CA SER A 152 16.15 -18.14 -5.79
C SER A 152 16.58 -17.02 -6.73
N ASP A 153 16.13 -17.03 -7.99
CA ASP A 153 16.38 -15.97 -8.96
C ASP A 153 15.44 -14.78 -8.78
N LEU A 154 14.35 -14.95 -8.06
CA LEU A 154 13.40 -13.89 -7.75
C LEU A 154 13.82 -13.11 -6.50
N GLU A 155 13.46 -11.84 -6.45
CA GLU A 155 13.54 -11.09 -5.19
C GLU A 155 12.68 -11.77 -4.12
N PRO A 156 13.09 -11.76 -2.85
CA PRO A 156 12.47 -12.58 -1.80
C PRO A 156 11.03 -12.16 -1.46
N ALA A 157 10.65 -10.93 -1.79
CA ALA A 157 9.31 -10.39 -1.58
C ALA A 157 8.73 -9.86 -2.90
N PRO A 158 7.41 -9.89 -3.07
CA PRO A 158 6.77 -9.27 -4.22
C PRO A 158 6.97 -7.74 -4.16
N PHE A 159 7.26 -7.11 -5.29
CA PHE A 159 7.32 -5.65 -5.38
C PHE A 159 5.94 -5.00 -5.40
N CYS A 160 4.91 -5.79 -5.64
CA CYS A 160 3.52 -5.36 -5.61
C CYS A 160 2.64 -6.51 -5.15
N SER A 161 1.73 -6.24 -4.22
CA SER A 161 0.73 -7.19 -3.74
C SER A 161 -0.63 -6.50 -3.71
N ILE A 162 -1.60 -7.01 -4.46
CA ILE A 162 -2.95 -6.45 -4.60
C ILE A 162 -3.96 -7.42 -4.01
N THR A 163 -4.58 -7.06 -2.91
CA THR A 163 -5.57 -7.88 -2.19
C THR A 163 -7.02 -7.51 -2.49
N SER A 164 -7.23 -6.37 -3.12
CA SER A 164 -8.56 -5.90 -3.56
C SER A 164 -8.47 -5.42 -5.00
N VAL A 165 -9.20 -6.08 -5.88
CA VAL A 165 -9.22 -5.75 -7.30
C VAL A 165 -10.64 -5.88 -7.83
N LYS A 166 -11.05 -4.94 -8.69
CA LYS A 166 -12.35 -4.96 -9.34
C LYS A 166 -12.25 -5.62 -10.71
N LEU A 167 -13.20 -6.49 -11.00
CA LEU A 167 -13.35 -7.05 -12.33
C LEU A 167 -14.09 -6.04 -13.22
N GLU A 168 -13.47 -5.69 -14.35
CA GLU A 168 -14.05 -4.79 -15.33
C GLU A 168 -13.87 -5.40 -16.73
N ASN A 169 -14.98 -5.67 -17.41
CA ASN A 169 -14.99 -6.22 -18.77
C ASN A 169 -14.11 -7.48 -18.94
N GLY A 170 -14.15 -8.39 -17.97
CA GLY A 170 -13.37 -9.65 -18.01
C GLY A 170 -11.87 -9.46 -17.69
N THR A 171 -11.47 -8.30 -17.18
CA THR A 171 -10.08 -8.01 -16.79
C THR A 171 -9.97 -7.50 -15.37
N TYR A 172 -8.84 -7.80 -14.73
CA TYR A 172 -8.38 -7.15 -13.50
C TYR A 172 -7.28 -6.15 -13.86
N ARG A 173 -7.45 -4.88 -13.46
CA ARG A 173 -6.49 -3.81 -13.68
C ARG A 173 -5.82 -3.43 -12.38
N MET A 174 -4.49 -3.49 -12.36
CA MET A 174 -3.68 -3.35 -11.14
C MET A 174 -2.58 -2.33 -11.39
N ASN A 175 -2.59 -1.25 -10.62
CA ASN A 175 -1.53 -0.24 -10.65
C ASN A 175 -0.48 -0.61 -9.62
N CYS A 176 0.72 -0.90 -10.08
CA CYS A 176 1.86 -1.30 -9.24
C CYS A 176 3.01 -0.32 -9.41
N PRO A 177 3.67 0.12 -8.32
CA PRO A 177 4.94 0.82 -8.44
C PRO A 177 5.97 -0.11 -9.10
N LEU A 178 6.68 0.38 -10.13
CA LEU A 178 7.75 -0.42 -10.72
C LEU A 178 8.99 -0.45 -9.81
N PRO A 179 9.69 -1.60 -9.74
CA PRO A 179 10.93 -1.71 -8.98
C PRO A 179 11.97 -0.72 -9.47
N GLN A 180 12.61 -0.03 -8.53
CA GLN A 180 13.62 0.97 -8.85
C GLN A 180 14.98 0.34 -9.11
N GLY A 181 15.81 1.01 -9.90
CA GLY A 181 17.15 0.57 -10.20
C GLY A 181 17.24 -0.60 -11.20
N LYS A 182 16.13 -1.24 -11.57
CA LYS A 182 16.13 -2.32 -12.55
C LYS A 182 16.42 -1.79 -13.95
N THR A 183 17.31 -2.48 -14.64
CA THR A 183 17.71 -2.14 -16.02
C THR A 183 17.83 -3.40 -16.88
N GLY A 184 17.58 -3.26 -18.18
CA GLY A 184 17.69 -4.39 -19.11
C GLY A 184 16.54 -5.39 -18.96
N LYS A 185 16.81 -6.65 -19.28
CA LYS A 185 15.78 -7.71 -19.30
C LYS A 185 15.59 -8.37 -17.96
N HIS A 186 14.34 -8.53 -17.57
CA HIS A 186 13.91 -9.22 -16.35
C HIS A 186 12.69 -10.10 -16.64
N VAL A 187 12.41 -11.05 -15.75
CA VAL A 187 11.15 -11.76 -15.70
C VAL A 187 10.37 -11.28 -14.49
N ILE A 188 9.15 -10.80 -14.71
CA ILE A 188 8.17 -10.61 -13.65
C ILE A 188 7.38 -11.91 -13.52
N TYR A 189 7.32 -12.45 -12.30
CA TYR A 189 6.56 -13.64 -11.97
C TYR A 189 5.31 -13.24 -11.22
N ASN A 190 4.15 -13.41 -11.87
CA ASN A 190 2.85 -13.10 -11.27
C ASN A 190 2.24 -14.35 -10.67
N VAL A 191 1.66 -14.20 -9.49
CA VAL A 191 0.89 -15.21 -8.77
C VAL A 191 -0.49 -14.64 -8.47
N TRP A 192 -1.54 -15.29 -8.95
CA TRP A 192 -2.93 -15.04 -8.55
C TRP A 192 -3.41 -16.15 -7.63
N GLN A 193 -3.53 -15.86 -6.34
CA GLN A 193 -4.13 -16.79 -5.36
C GLN A 193 -5.61 -16.49 -5.18
N ARG A 194 -6.44 -17.49 -5.33
CA ARG A 194 -7.87 -17.42 -5.05
C ARG A 194 -8.13 -17.36 -3.54
N SER A 195 -9.26 -16.74 -3.14
CA SER A 195 -9.76 -16.79 -1.76
C SER A 195 -10.85 -17.84 -1.55
N ASP A 196 -11.51 -18.28 -2.61
CA ASP A 196 -12.61 -19.24 -2.61
C ASP A 196 -12.17 -20.69 -2.88
N SER A 197 -10.87 -20.91 -3.14
CA SER A 197 -10.27 -22.24 -3.28
C SER A 197 -8.75 -22.18 -3.02
N PRO A 198 -8.08 -23.34 -2.80
CA PRO A 198 -6.61 -23.39 -2.68
C PRO A 198 -5.87 -23.16 -4.01
N GLU A 199 -6.58 -23.03 -5.12
CA GLU A 199 -6.00 -22.86 -6.45
C GLU A 199 -5.26 -21.53 -6.61
N ALA A 200 -4.11 -21.57 -7.30
CA ALA A 200 -3.37 -20.39 -7.72
C ALA A 200 -2.94 -20.48 -9.18
N PHE A 201 -2.85 -19.33 -9.84
CA PHE A 201 -2.40 -19.17 -11.23
C PHE A 201 -1.06 -18.46 -11.28
N TYR A 202 -0.27 -18.79 -12.30
CA TYR A 202 1.10 -18.31 -12.44
C TYR A 202 1.37 -17.79 -13.84
N ALA A 203 2.19 -16.75 -13.93
CA ALA A 203 2.58 -16.19 -15.21
C ALA A 203 4.01 -15.66 -15.17
N CYS A 204 4.86 -16.08 -16.12
CA CYS A 204 6.12 -15.43 -16.42
C CYS A 204 5.88 -14.35 -17.48
N ILE A 205 6.34 -13.14 -17.20
CA ILE A 205 6.21 -11.96 -18.03
C ILE A 205 7.61 -11.45 -18.31
N ASP A 206 8.07 -11.59 -19.55
CA ASP A 206 9.38 -11.05 -19.94
C ASP A 206 9.26 -9.55 -20.23
N VAL A 207 10.05 -8.76 -19.51
CA VAL A 207 10.04 -7.30 -19.60
C VAL A 207 11.43 -6.74 -19.82
N SER A 208 11.51 -5.53 -20.33
CA SER A 208 12.75 -4.78 -20.39
C SER A 208 12.57 -3.36 -19.85
N PHE A 209 13.51 -2.95 -19.01
CA PHE A 209 13.58 -1.59 -18.50
C PHE A 209 14.54 -0.78 -19.35
N SER A 210 14.08 0.35 -19.87
CA SER A 210 14.86 1.23 -20.77
C SER A 210 15.85 2.15 -20.04
N GLY A 211 16.09 1.90 -18.76
CA GLY A 211 16.96 2.66 -17.86
C GLY A 211 16.56 2.42 -16.41
N ALA A 212 17.33 2.95 -15.46
CA ALA A 212 16.96 2.91 -14.07
C ALA A 212 15.60 3.61 -13.87
N VAL A 213 14.65 2.95 -13.21
CA VAL A 213 13.42 3.60 -12.79
C VAL A 213 13.81 4.68 -11.78
N ALA A 214 13.62 5.94 -12.14
CA ALA A 214 13.95 7.04 -11.25
C ALA A 214 13.09 6.94 -9.97
N ASN A 215 13.75 7.09 -8.82
CA ASN A 215 13.00 7.20 -7.57
C ASN A 215 12.12 8.45 -7.61
N PRO A 216 10.78 8.34 -7.66
CA PRO A 216 9.92 9.53 -7.71
C PRO A 216 9.89 10.27 -6.37
N TRP A 217 10.43 9.65 -5.31
CA TRP A 217 10.38 10.18 -3.97
C TRP A 217 11.62 10.99 -3.61
N GLN A 218 11.41 12.18 -3.09
CA GLN A 218 12.43 13.04 -2.49
C GLN A 218 12.21 13.10 -0.99
N ALA A 219 13.24 12.74 -0.23
CA ALA A 219 13.19 12.75 1.22
C ALA A 219 13.24 14.21 1.75
N LEU A 220 12.32 14.56 2.62
CA LEU A 220 12.31 15.87 3.31
C LEU A 220 12.91 15.79 4.72
N GLY A 221 12.90 14.63 5.35
CA GLY A 221 13.38 14.41 6.70
C GLY A 221 12.54 13.39 7.45
N ASN A 222 12.95 13.06 8.68
CA ASN A 222 12.27 12.05 9.49
C ASN A 222 11.14 12.65 10.32
N LEU A 223 10.02 11.97 10.36
CA LEU A 223 8.98 12.16 11.37
C LEU A 223 9.48 11.59 12.69
N ARG A 224 9.80 12.45 13.66
CA ARG A 224 10.37 12.04 14.94
C ARG A 224 9.39 12.26 16.08
N ALA A 225 9.21 11.22 16.88
CA ALA A 225 8.46 11.30 18.13
C ALA A 225 9.45 11.28 19.31
N GLN A 226 9.41 12.29 20.14
CA GLN A 226 10.27 12.38 21.32
C GLN A 226 9.63 11.74 22.56
N GLN A 227 8.29 11.65 22.59
CA GLN A 227 7.54 11.17 23.74
C GLN A 227 6.16 10.63 23.30
N ASP A 228 5.50 9.95 24.23
CA ASP A 228 4.09 9.61 24.16
C ASP A 228 3.26 10.91 24.23
N LEU A 229 2.13 10.92 23.54
CA LEU A 229 1.16 12.02 23.60
C LEU A 229 -0.08 11.56 24.37
N PRO A 230 -0.83 12.46 25.02
CA PRO A 230 -2.11 12.07 25.64
C PRO A 230 -3.12 11.66 24.55
N ALA A 231 -4.03 10.74 24.90
CA ALA A 231 -5.19 10.47 24.06
C ALA A 231 -6.02 11.75 23.88
N GLY A 232 -6.53 11.97 22.67
CA GLY A 232 -7.21 13.21 22.31
C GLY A 232 -6.28 14.32 21.81
N ALA A 233 -4.94 14.16 21.88
CA ALA A 233 -4.02 15.06 21.20
C ALA A 233 -4.23 15.00 19.69
N THR A 234 -4.10 16.13 19.00
CA THR A 234 -4.17 16.18 17.53
C THR A 234 -2.76 16.43 16.98
N VAL A 235 -2.30 15.52 16.12
CA VAL A 235 -1.05 15.66 15.37
C VAL A 235 -1.37 16.07 13.94
N ILE A 236 -0.61 17.05 13.42
CA ILE A 236 -0.90 17.69 12.15
C ILE A 236 0.37 17.73 11.32
N LEU A 237 0.37 17.05 10.18
CA LEU A 237 1.40 17.26 9.16
C LEU A 237 0.99 18.45 8.29
N ARG A 238 1.85 19.45 8.20
CA ARG A 238 1.73 20.56 7.26
C ARG A 238 2.82 20.45 6.21
N LEU A 239 2.43 20.51 4.95
CA LEU A 239 3.34 20.55 3.81
C LEU A 239 3.32 21.95 3.20
N PHE A 240 4.47 22.57 3.10
CA PHE A 240 4.65 23.91 2.54
C PHE A 240 5.30 23.82 1.16
N ASP A 241 4.83 24.65 0.22
CA ASP A 241 5.45 24.80 -1.09
C ASP A 241 6.74 25.63 -1.04
N ALA A 242 7.38 25.82 -2.19
CA ALA A 242 8.62 26.61 -2.31
C ALA A 242 8.44 28.09 -1.91
N GLN A 243 7.21 28.60 -1.93
CA GLN A 243 6.85 29.97 -1.52
C GLN A 243 6.47 30.05 -0.03
N GLY A 244 6.49 28.92 0.68
CA GLY A 244 6.15 28.86 2.09
C GLY A 244 4.65 28.84 2.39
N ARG A 245 3.78 28.60 1.39
CA ARG A 245 2.34 28.49 1.58
C ARG A 245 1.98 27.05 1.94
N ASP A 246 0.93 26.88 2.75
CA ASP A 246 0.37 25.56 3.05
C ASP A 246 -0.16 24.91 1.75
N ALA A 247 0.53 23.88 1.29
CA ALA A 247 0.13 23.07 0.14
C ALA A 247 -0.83 21.95 0.54
N GLN A 248 -0.56 21.30 1.69
CA GLN A 248 -1.43 20.28 2.28
C GLN A 248 -1.37 20.34 3.80
N ARG A 249 -2.48 19.96 4.44
CA ARG A 249 -2.60 19.81 5.90
C ARG A 249 -3.36 18.53 6.20
N HIS A 250 -2.74 17.63 6.96
CA HIS A 250 -3.32 16.37 7.39
C HIS A 250 -3.35 16.32 8.90
N SER A 251 -4.52 16.24 9.49
CA SER A 251 -4.70 16.20 10.95
C SER A 251 -5.26 14.85 11.39
N LEU A 252 -4.78 14.39 12.55
CA LEU A 252 -5.22 13.15 13.18
C LEU A 252 -5.35 13.38 14.69
N THR A 253 -6.55 13.19 15.24
CA THR A 253 -6.75 13.12 16.69
C THR A 253 -6.45 11.71 17.17
N LEU A 254 -5.57 11.58 18.15
CA LEU A 254 -5.04 10.30 18.63
C LEU A 254 -6.03 9.62 19.58
N ALA A 255 -6.43 8.41 19.23
CA ALA A 255 -7.19 7.53 20.12
C ALA A 255 -6.27 6.90 21.17
N GLN A 256 -6.86 6.38 22.25
CA GLN A 256 -6.13 5.58 23.23
C GLN A 256 -5.51 4.35 22.56
N GLY A 257 -4.23 4.06 22.86
CA GLY A 257 -3.47 2.99 22.23
C GLY A 257 -2.75 3.38 20.93
N ALA A 258 -3.16 4.49 20.29
CA ALA A 258 -2.47 5.05 19.12
C ALA A 258 -1.56 6.25 19.48
N ASN A 259 -1.41 6.56 20.73
CA ASN A 259 -0.78 7.79 21.25
C ASN A 259 0.66 7.63 21.75
N GLY A 260 1.18 6.40 21.86
CA GLY A 260 2.58 6.15 22.23
C GLY A 260 3.56 6.64 21.16
N ALA A 261 4.82 6.93 21.58
CA ALA A 261 5.87 7.49 20.73
C ALA A 261 6.20 6.67 19.47
N LYS A 262 5.87 5.38 19.43
CA LYS A 262 5.99 4.54 18.23
C LYS A 262 4.68 4.43 17.45
N GLN A 263 3.55 4.65 18.09
CA GLN A 263 2.23 4.44 17.54
C GLN A 263 1.68 5.70 16.84
N TRP A 264 1.83 6.89 17.43
CA TRP A 264 1.30 8.09 16.79
C TRP A 264 1.98 8.44 15.45
N PRO A 265 3.32 8.22 15.26
CA PRO A 265 3.90 8.41 13.93
C PRO A 265 3.39 7.42 12.90
N LEU A 266 3.17 6.15 13.30
CA LEU A 266 2.54 5.14 12.44
C LEU A 266 1.13 5.57 12.02
N ALA A 267 0.29 5.97 12.98
CA ALA A 267 -1.08 6.37 12.73
C ALA A 267 -1.17 7.62 11.82
N LEU A 268 -0.34 8.62 12.08
CA LEU A 268 -0.25 9.82 11.22
C LEU A 268 0.22 9.45 9.81
N ALA A 269 1.26 8.62 9.70
CA ALA A 269 1.78 8.17 8.42
C ALA A 269 0.73 7.40 7.60
N GLN A 270 -0.01 6.49 8.23
CA GLN A 270 -1.12 5.78 7.59
C GLN A 270 -2.19 6.73 7.07
N LYS A 271 -2.59 7.70 7.88
CA LYS A 271 -3.57 8.73 7.50
C LYS A 271 -3.10 9.54 6.30
N VAL A 272 -1.86 10.05 6.34
CA VAL A 272 -1.28 10.85 5.25
C VAL A 272 -1.20 10.04 3.96
N ASN A 273 -0.73 8.80 4.02
CA ASN A 273 -0.57 7.94 2.85
C ASN A 273 -1.91 7.52 2.23
N GLN A 274 -3.00 7.51 3.00
CA GLN A 274 -4.35 7.29 2.48
C GLN A 274 -4.92 8.54 1.79
N ASP A 275 -4.61 9.72 2.32
CA ASP A 275 -5.26 10.99 1.91
C ASP A 275 -4.49 11.71 0.80
N SER A 276 -3.22 11.38 0.56
CA SER A 276 -2.34 12.13 -0.35
C SER A 276 -1.64 11.24 -1.37
N THR A 277 -1.53 11.77 -2.59
CA THR A 277 -0.66 11.20 -3.64
C THR A 277 0.65 11.99 -3.80
N LEU A 278 0.75 13.16 -3.15
CA LEU A 278 1.91 14.05 -3.23
C LEU A 278 2.96 13.75 -2.15
N VAL A 279 2.50 13.44 -0.93
CA VAL A 279 3.36 13.14 0.22
C VAL A 279 3.05 11.75 0.77
N ASN A 280 4.11 10.98 1.06
CA ASN A 280 4.01 9.71 1.78
C ASN A 280 5.01 9.68 2.93
N ILE A 281 4.68 8.92 3.99
CA ILE A 281 5.49 8.82 5.20
C ILE A 281 5.74 7.33 5.51
N GLY A 282 6.99 6.97 5.74
CA GLY A 282 7.36 5.60 6.09
C GLY A 282 8.81 5.28 5.79
N VAL A 283 9.09 3.99 5.63
CA VAL A 283 10.35 3.46 5.14
C VAL A 283 10.21 3.19 3.64
N LEU A 284 11.13 3.73 2.87
CA LEU A 284 11.21 3.50 1.43
C LEU A 284 11.95 2.19 1.19
N ASP A 285 11.31 1.27 0.51
CA ASP A 285 11.94 0.00 0.11
C ASP A 285 12.71 0.11 -1.22
N ALA A 286 13.38 -0.97 -1.60
CA ALA A 286 14.15 -1.05 -2.84
C ALA A 286 13.27 -0.93 -4.11
N TYR A 287 11.96 -1.05 -3.97
CA TYR A 287 11.00 -1.01 -5.07
C TYR A 287 10.26 0.33 -5.18
N GLY A 288 10.60 1.29 -4.29
CA GLY A 288 9.99 2.61 -4.28
C GLY A 288 8.66 2.69 -3.54
N ALA A 289 8.26 1.65 -2.82
CA ALA A 289 7.10 1.72 -1.94
C ALA A 289 7.49 2.35 -0.59
N VAL A 290 6.66 3.26 -0.10
CA VAL A 290 6.83 3.94 1.19
C VAL A 290 5.82 3.36 2.17
N SER A 291 6.32 2.57 3.14
CA SER A 291 5.49 1.84 4.10
C SER A 291 5.67 2.37 5.53
N PRO A 292 4.57 2.80 6.20
CA PRO A 292 4.62 3.24 7.58
C PRO A 292 5.05 2.12 8.54
N VAL A 293 5.88 2.46 9.53
CA VAL A 293 6.35 1.51 10.55
C VAL A 293 6.11 2.04 11.96
N ALA A 294 5.92 1.13 12.93
CA ALA A 294 5.78 1.48 14.34
C ALA A 294 7.15 1.85 14.95
N SER A 295 7.60 3.04 14.66
CA SER A 295 8.89 3.58 15.09
C SER A 295 8.77 5.05 15.44
N SER A 296 9.58 5.49 16.41
CA SER A 296 9.69 6.90 16.79
C SER A 296 10.64 7.70 15.90
N GLN A 297 11.39 7.05 14.99
CA GLN A 297 12.48 7.69 14.23
C GLN A 297 12.58 7.28 12.76
N ASP A 298 12.05 6.10 12.37
CA ASP A 298 12.34 5.51 11.07
C ASP A 298 11.35 5.93 9.96
N ASN A 299 10.23 6.56 10.31
CA ASN A 299 9.29 7.10 9.33
C ASN A 299 9.86 8.38 8.71
N GLN A 300 10.21 8.33 7.45
CA GLN A 300 10.69 9.48 6.69
C GLN A 300 9.54 10.08 5.86
N VAL A 301 9.51 11.40 5.76
CA VAL A 301 8.55 12.12 4.92
C VAL A 301 9.13 12.27 3.52
N TYR A 302 8.38 11.81 2.53
CA TYR A 302 8.75 11.85 1.11
C TYR A 302 7.74 12.63 0.30
N VAL A 303 8.20 13.35 -0.72
CA VAL A 303 7.36 14.05 -1.70
C VAL A 303 7.76 13.66 -3.12
N ARG A 304 6.81 13.78 -4.07
CA ARG A 304 7.07 13.48 -5.49
C ARG A 304 7.71 14.62 -6.27
N GLN A 305 7.75 15.82 -5.70
CA GLN A 305 8.26 17.02 -6.36
C GLN A 305 9.22 17.78 -5.44
N ALA A 306 10.23 18.42 -6.01
CA ALA A 306 11.17 19.26 -5.26
C ALA A 306 10.51 20.55 -4.72
N GLY A 307 11.14 21.14 -3.71
CA GLY A 307 10.79 22.47 -3.22
C GLY A 307 9.79 22.48 -2.07
N TYR A 308 9.35 21.32 -1.60
CA TYR A 308 8.48 21.22 -0.43
C TYR A 308 9.27 21.15 0.88
N ARG A 309 8.63 21.58 1.96
CA ARG A 309 9.06 21.43 3.35
C ARG A 309 7.90 20.96 4.18
N PHE A 310 8.16 20.28 5.29
CA PHE A 310 7.11 19.84 6.20
C PHE A 310 7.36 20.34 7.63
N GLN A 311 6.28 20.42 8.38
CA GLN A 311 6.26 20.65 9.82
C GLN A 311 5.21 19.73 10.44
N VAL A 312 5.47 19.30 11.66
CA VAL A 312 4.47 18.57 12.46
C VAL A 312 4.10 19.48 13.64
N ASP A 313 2.82 19.83 13.70
CA ASP A 313 2.24 20.54 14.82
C ASP A 313 1.54 19.53 15.75
N ILE A 314 1.58 19.78 17.05
CA ILE A 314 0.93 18.96 18.07
C ILE A 314 0.04 19.87 18.90
N GLU A 315 -1.28 19.57 18.86
CA GLU A 315 -2.28 20.23 19.69
C GLU A 315 -2.67 19.24 20.80
N LEU A 316 -2.39 19.58 22.05
CA LEU A 316 -2.77 18.75 23.18
C LEU A 316 -4.26 18.87 23.47
N PRO A 317 -4.92 17.81 23.94
CA PRO A 317 -6.30 17.90 24.37
C PRO A 317 -6.39 18.93 25.49
N VAL A 318 -7.37 19.80 25.42
CA VAL A 318 -7.69 20.64 26.57
C VAL A 318 -8.24 19.70 27.65
N GLU A 319 -7.48 19.49 28.71
CA GLU A 319 -7.99 18.76 29.87
C GLU A 319 -9.19 19.52 30.42
N GLY A 320 -10.39 18.91 30.28
CA GLY A 320 -11.63 19.46 30.80
C GLY A 320 -12.52 20.14 29.77
N GLY A 321 -13.16 19.33 28.90
CA GLY A 321 -14.51 19.64 28.44
C GLY A 321 -15.51 19.43 29.57
N GLY A 322 -15.26 20.06 30.70
CA GLY A 322 -16.29 20.42 31.67
C GLY A 322 -16.86 21.75 31.21
N GLU A 323 -18.17 21.88 31.20
CA GLU A 323 -18.94 23.08 30.97
C GLU A 323 -18.17 24.31 31.44
N GLN A 324 -18.06 25.29 30.54
CA GLN A 324 -17.64 26.64 30.91
C GLN A 324 -18.45 27.02 32.17
N PRO A 325 -17.82 27.12 33.36
CA PRO A 325 -18.51 27.71 34.48
C PRO A 325 -18.67 29.18 34.10
N GLY A 326 -19.88 29.58 33.93
CA GLY A 326 -20.22 31.00 33.87
C GLY A 326 -19.53 31.72 35.02
N GLY A 327 -18.75 32.72 34.64
CA GLY A 327 -17.78 33.42 35.45
C GLY A 327 -18.17 33.71 36.90
N ASP A 328 -17.25 33.41 37.76
CA ASP A 328 -17.04 34.06 39.03
C ASP A 328 -15.65 34.69 39.10
N GLY A 329 -15.28 35.39 38.11
CA GLY A 329 -14.21 36.41 38.11
C GLY A 329 -12.84 36.05 38.74
N LYS A 330 -12.59 34.76 39.05
CA LYS A 330 -11.38 34.33 39.76
C LYS A 330 -10.15 34.46 38.87
N VAL A 331 -9.13 35.10 39.38
CA VAL A 331 -7.80 35.18 38.83
C VAL A 331 -6.82 34.49 39.79
N ASP A 332 -5.83 33.84 39.25
CA ASP A 332 -4.81 33.17 40.06
C ASP A 332 -3.78 34.17 40.55
N PHE A 333 -3.46 35.20 39.72
CA PHE A 333 -2.53 36.25 40.04
C PHE A 333 -2.90 37.57 39.36
N ASP A 334 -2.48 38.68 39.95
CA ASP A 334 -2.38 39.99 39.28
C ASP A 334 -1.00 40.09 38.61
N TYR A 335 -0.97 40.20 37.28
CA TYR A 335 0.29 40.30 36.55
C TYR A 335 1.11 41.52 36.97
N PRO A 336 2.43 41.41 37.26
CA PRO A 336 3.32 40.25 37.08
C PRO A 336 3.56 39.41 38.36
N GLN A 337 2.69 39.48 39.35
CA GLN A 337 2.87 38.68 40.59
C GLN A 337 2.87 37.20 40.31
N GLY A 338 3.83 36.45 40.88
CA GLY A 338 3.94 35.03 40.69
C GLY A 338 4.43 34.62 39.30
N LEU A 339 5.11 35.46 38.55
CA LEU A 339 5.52 35.25 37.14
C LEU A 339 6.16 33.90 36.86
N GLN A 340 6.98 33.39 37.79
CA GLN A 340 7.65 32.10 37.63
C GLN A 340 6.73 30.88 37.87
N GLN A 341 5.51 31.10 38.37
CA GLN A 341 4.53 30.10 38.68
C GLN A 341 3.47 29.96 37.58
N TYR A 342 3.54 30.75 36.50
CA TYR A 342 2.57 30.69 35.42
C TYR A 342 2.79 29.44 34.56
N ASP A 343 1.80 28.60 34.49
CA ASP A 343 1.76 27.42 33.63
C ASP A 343 0.57 27.51 32.67
N ALA A 344 0.47 26.61 31.76
CA ALA A 344 -0.67 26.49 30.85
C ALA A 344 -1.98 26.52 31.64
N GLY A 345 -2.90 27.42 31.28
CA GLY A 345 -4.18 27.56 31.96
C GLY A 345 -4.19 28.58 33.10
N THR A 346 -3.05 29.05 33.61
CA THR A 346 -3.00 30.13 34.65
C THR A 346 -3.73 31.35 34.17
N VAL A 347 -4.65 31.84 34.98
CA VAL A 347 -5.43 33.10 34.70
C VAL A 347 -4.86 34.27 35.48
N VAL A 348 -4.46 35.30 34.75
CA VAL A 348 -3.95 36.52 35.35
C VAL A 348 -4.83 37.70 35.00
N ARG A 349 -4.81 38.76 35.88
CA ARG A 349 -5.37 40.04 35.59
C ARG A 349 -4.26 40.93 35.00
N GLY A 350 -4.46 41.39 33.78
CA GLY A 350 -3.54 42.32 33.11
C GLY A 350 -3.62 43.75 33.69
N ALA A 351 -2.67 44.60 33.30
CA ALA A 351 -2.64 45.98 33.72
C ALA A 351 -3.87 46.81 33.25
N ASP A 352 -4.58 46.31 32.25
CA ASP A 352 -5.81 46.89 31.72
C ASP A 352 -7.07 46.41 32.48
N GLY A 353 -6.89 45.62 33.56
CA GLY A 353 -7.95 45.07 34.38
C GLY A 353 -8.66 43.86 33.79
N LYS A 354 -8.32 43.43 32.56
CA LYS A 354 -8.90 42.26 31.90
C LYS A 354 -8.22 40.99 32.33
N ARG A 355 -8.89 39.86 32.08
CA ARG A 355 -8.40 38.53 32.43
C ARG A 355 -7.73 37.90 31.21
N TYR A 356 -6.61 37.24 31.44
CA TYR A 356 -5.81 36.55 30.39
C TYR A 356 -5.45 35.17 30.88
N GLN A 357 -5.65 34.17 30.05
CA GLN A 357 -5.27 32.80 30.32
C GLN A 357 -3.99 32.47 29.57
N CYS A 358 -3.01 31.94 30.28
CA CYS A 358 -1.77 31.47 29.69
C CYS A 358 -2.05 30.29 28.74
N LYS A 359 -1.60 30.41 27.51
CA LYS A 359 -1.79 29.41 26.47
C LYS A 359 -1.03 28.11 26.78
N PRO A 360 -1.49 26.96 26.29
CA PRO A 360 -0.78 25.70 26.43
C PRO A 360 0.55 25.68 25.65
N TYR A 361 1.35 24.66 25.89
CA TYR A 361 2.56 24.40 25.12
C TYR A 361 2.28 24.44 23.59
N PRO A 362 3.15 25.00 22.74
CA PRO A 362 4.52 25.48 23.06
C PRO A 362 4.59 26.88 23.68
N ASN A 363 3.47 27.56 23.80
CA ASN A 363 3.44 28.98 24.12
C ASN A 363 3.45 29.31 25.64
N SER A 364 3.22 28.29 26.49
CA SER A 364 3.15 28.45 27.94
C SER A 364 4.44 29.00 28.57
N GLY A 365 5.60 28.68 27.99
CA GLY A 365 6.87 29.26 28.41
C GLY A 365 6.96 30.77 28.22
N TRP A 366 6.19 31.33 27.29
CA TRP A 366 6.19 32.79 27.01
C TRP A 366 5.38 33.57 28.02
N CYS A 367 4.46 32.93 28.73
CA CYS A 367 3.75 33.56 29.84
C CYS A 367 4.67 34.03 30.97
N LYS A 368 5.85 33.39 31.11
CA LYS A 368 6.95 33.73 32.02
C LYS A 368 8.01 34.61 31.33
N GLY A 369 7.78 34.99 30.09
CA GLY A 369 8.75 35.66 29.24
C GLY A 369 8.83 37.15 29.46
N TRP A 370 9.57 37.81 28.59
CA TRP A 370 9.93 39.24 28.68
C TRP A 370 8.68 40.14 28.60
N ASP A 371 8.49 41.03 29.58
CA ASP A 371 7.35 41.94 29.68
C ASP A 371 7.10 42.75 28.41
N LEU A 372 8.17 43.23 27.75
CA LEU A 372 8.08 44.01 26.52
C LEU A 372 7.32 43.28 25.42
N TYR A 373 7.46 41.96 25.35
CA TYR A 373 6.87 41.14 24.30
C TYR A 373 5.59 40.44 24.74
N TYR A 374 5.56 39.93 25.97
CA TYR A 374 4.52 38.95 26.37
C TYR A 374 3.65 39.42 27.56
N ALA A 375 3.81 40.67 28.06
CA ALA A 375 2.89 41.19 29.09
C ALA A 375 1.42 41.13 28.60
N PRO A 376 0.49 40.49 29.33
CA PRO A 376 -0.88 40.29 28.90
C PRO A 376 -1.60 41.60 28.59
N GLY A 377 -2.13 41.72 27.38
CA GLY A 377 -2.86 42.88 26.88
C GLY A 377 -1.99 44.10 26.52
N LYS A 378 -0.66 44.06 26.73
CA LYS A 378 0.23 45.20 26.54
C LYS A 378 1.47 44.86 25.72
N GLY A 379 2.06 43.70 25.85
CA GLY A 379 3.27 43.28 25.14
C GLY A 379 3.07 43.27 23.63
N MET A 380 4.14 43.42 22.84
CA MET A 380 4.06 43.48 21.38
C MET A 380 3.55 42.17 20.75
N ALA A 381 3.76 41.03 21.40
CA ALA A 381 3.33 39.72 20.99
C ALA A 381 2.55 38.97 22.09
N TRP A 382 1.81 39.70 22.93
CA TRP A 382 1.08 39.10 24.04
C TRP A 382 0.09 38.02 23.60
N GLN A 383 -0.50 38.17 22.41
CA GLN A 383 -1.44 37.24 21.85
C GLN A 383 -0.81 35.86 21.55
N ASP A 384 0.52 35.79 21.46
CA ASP A 384 1.20 34.49 21.30
C ASP A 384 1.22 33.70 22.61
N ALA A 385 1.34 34.37 23.74
CA ALA A 385 1.39 33.79 25.09
C ALA A 385 0.02 33.63 25.75
N TRP A 386 -0.92 34.53 25.50
CA TRP A 386 -2.17 34.66 26.25
C TRP A 386 -3.43 34.64 25.40
N THR A 387 -4.49 34.14 25.98
CA THR A 387 -5.86 34.25 25.47
C THR A 387 -6.62 35.26 26.35
N LEU A 388 -7.25 36.27 25.77
CA LEU A 388 -8.17 37.14 26.48
C LEU A 388 -9.45 36.39 26.84
N LEU A 389 -9.87 36.43 28.14
CA LEU A 389 -11.08 35.79 28.66
C LEU A 389 -12.26 36.75 28.73
#